data_3ce4b4ee3e18a6d31a608db69e0bb21a
#
_entry.id   3ce4b4ee3e18a6d31a608db69e0bb21a
#
_cell.length_a   1.000
_cell.length_b   1.000
_cell.length_c   1.000
_cell.angle_alpha   90.00
_cell.angle_beta   90.00
_cell.angle_gamma   90.00
#
_symmetry.space_group_name_H-M   'P 1'
#
loop_
_entity.id
_entity.type
_entity.pdbx_description
1 polymer ?
#
loop_
_entity_poly.entity_id
_entity_poly.type
_entity_poly.pdbx_seq_one_letter_code
_entity_poly.pdbx_strand_id
1 'polypeptide(L)'
;MPRPGFVLDVDSSTPPLLFWHGEQFRLERLPPGSRVIYPPEPLDPLPDPDAAIRHALLNPTGDSQPLPTLLRPGMRLTICFDDISLPLPPMKRPDNRQRVVEAVLDMAAEAGVDDVVLLAALGLHRRMTEPELRHALGDRVYDAFAPSGRLTQFDAEDPAGVTHLGTTESGEDVEISARAAHSDLVVYVNINLVAMDGGHKSLSTGISSYRSLRHHHNVRTLQNTRSLMDRHHSALHSSAWRIGRHIAASGVKVFQIETTLNTNTFPDQFGFLSKREWEWKARDRVSYMAVSASLDRTPAKIRRSIFQGIDAPYQMTSVQAGEVEAVHELTLENLHRQQLVEVSGQTDILTMGVPFVGPYNVNSIMNPILVACGSLGYFFNLYRGRPLVREGGVLIVHHPTPWNFHPVHHPSYIDFFEQVLAETTDPLVLEAKFEEAFATDPWYVHLYRTSYAYHGVHPFYMWYWCAHALQHLGGVIVVGGDAKAVRRLGFKPASTLTDALEMASDVVGRDPSITHLRAPPLLIADVR
;
A
#
# COMPACT_ATOMS: atom_id res chain seq x y z
N MET A 1 -10.72 22.97 12.18
CA MET A 1 -10.93 22.18 10.94
C MET A 1 -9.59 22.01 10.25
N PRO A 2 -9.27 20.82 9.72
CA PRO A 2 -8.06 20.61 8.94
C PRO A 2 -8.01 21.57 7.74
N ARG A 3 -6.80 21.99 7.33
CA ARG A 3 -6.63 22.79 6.12
C ARG A 3 -6.79 21.90 4.88
N PRO A 4 -7.42 22.40 3.80
CA PRO A 4 -7.50 21.66 2.54
C PRO A 4 -6.11 21.47 1.93
N GLY A 5 -5.98 20.53 1.00
CA GLY A 5 -4.82 20.39 0.15
C GLY A 5 -4.53 21.68 -0.61
N PHE A 6 -3.27 21.82 -1.07
CA PHE A 6 -2.81 23.09 -1.62
C PHE A 6 -1.89 22.88 -2.81
N VAL A 7 -2.05 23.69 -3.84
CA VAL A 7 -1.14 23.78 -4.98
C VAL A 7 -0.41 25.11 -4.89
N LEU A 8 0.92 25.07 -4.78
CA LEU A 8 1.79 26.23 -4.77
C LEU A 8 2.42 26.44 -6.15
N ASP A 9 2.31 27.63 -6.69
CA ASP A 9 3.11 28.07 -7.85
C ASP A 9 4.48 28.55 -7.36
N VAL A 10 5.54 27.96 -7.90
CA VAL A 10 6.93 28.24 -7.52
C VAL A 10 7.40 29.55 -8.18
N ASP A 11 7.92 30.45 -7.37
CA ASP A 11 8.56 31.69 -7.80
C ASP A 11 9.97 31.87 -7.18
N SER A 12 10.60 33.03 -7.42
CA SER A 12 11.94 33.33 -6.90
C SER A 12 12.00 33.44 -5.36
N SER A 13 10.86 33.63 -4.69
CA SER A 13 10.76 33.71 -3.22
C SER A 13 10.53 32.36 -2.56
N THR A 14 10.14 31.35 -3.34
CA THR A 14 9.87 29.99 -2.83
C THR A 14 11.10 29.38 -2.22
N PRO A 15 11.05 28.92 -0.95
CA PRO A 15 12.19 28.28 -0.31
C PRO A 15 12.54 26.96 -1.00
N PRO A 16 13.75 26.41 -0.77
CA PRO A 16 14.05 25.06 -1.18
C PRO A 16 13.02 24.06 -0.62
N LEU A 17 12.57 23.14 -1.46
CA LEU A 17 11.51 22.20 -1.19
C LEU A 17 12.09 20.85 -0.73
N LEU A 18 11.41 20.18 0.16
CA LEU A 18 11.85 18.90 0.70
C LEU A 18 11.48 17.76 -0.23
N PHE A 19 12.50 16.98 -0.58
CA PHE A 19 12.38 15.71 -1.31
C PHE A 19 12.80 14.57 -0.40
N TRP A 20 11.99 13.53 -0.35
CA TRP A 20 12.41 12.24 0.20
C TRP A 20 13.53 11.65 -0.66
N HIS A 21 14.49 10.98 -0.01
CA HIS A 21 15.58 10.27 -0.68
C HIS A 21 15.88 8.96 0.06
N GLY A 22 14.88 8.06 0.07
CA GLY A 22 14.92 6.86 0.90
C GLY A 22 14.96 7.19 2.39
N GLU A 23 16.02 6.78 3.08
CA GLU A 23 16.26 7.03 4.51
C GLU A 23 16.91 8.41 4.77
N GLN A 24 16.83 9.34 3.82
CA GLN A 24 17.41 10.70 3.89
C GLN A 24 16.44 11.72 3.31
N PHE A 25 16.76 13.00 3.47
CA PHE A 25 16.02 14.12 2.91
C PHE A 25 16.96 15.02 2.13
N ARG A 26 16.42 15.69 1.10
CA ARG A 26 17.13 16.72 0.34
C ARG A 26 16.26 17.96 0.23
N LEU A 27 16.89 19.13 0.18
CA LEU A 27 16.23 20.37 -0.17
C LEU A 27 16.65 20.74 -1.58
N GLU A 28 15.68 20.82 -2.49
CA GLU A 28 15.88 21.13 -3.90
C GLU A 28 15.15 22.41 -4.29
N ARG A 29 15.66 23.11 -5.28
CA ARG A 29 14.98 24.27 -5.87
C ARG A 29 14.40 23.87 -7.23
N LEU A 30 13.09 24.07 -7.37
CA LEU A 30 12.45 23.94 -8.66
C LEU A 30 12.55 25.25 -9.45
N PRO A 31 12.57 25.21 -10.80
CA PRO A 31 12.51 26.41 -11.62
C PRO A 31 11.24 27.22 -11.34
N PRO A 32 11.29 28.56 -11.42
CA PRO A 32 10.09 29.40 -11.39
C PRO A 32 9.08 28.96 -12.46
N GLY A 33 7.79 29.01 -12.16
CA GLY A 33 6.73 28.50 -13.01
C GLY A 33 6.40 27.00 -12.80
N SER A 34 7.20 26.28 -11.99
CA SER A 34 6.82 24.96 -11.49
C SER A 34 5.68 25.08 -10.47
N ARG A 35 5.06 23.94 -10.13
CA ARG A 35 4.07 23.87 -9.04
C ARG A 35 4.36 22.71 -8.09
N VAL A 36 3.87 22.83 -6.86
CA VAL A 36 3.99 21.80 -5.82
C VAL A 36 2.62 21.46 -5.29
N ILE A 37 2.31 20.18 -5.17
CA ILE A 37 1.05 19.71 -4.59
C ILE A 37 1.31 19.22 -3.18
N TYR A 38 0.63 19.83 -2.21
CA TYR A 38 0.71 19.48 -0.80
C TYR A 38 -0.54 18.74 -0.33
N PRO A 39 -0.41 17.76 0.56
CA PRO A 39 -1.54 17.05 1.13
C PRO A 39 -2.42 17.97 1.98
N PRO A 40 -3.71 17.61 2.16
CA PRO A 40 -4.56 18.21 3.18
C PRO A 40 -3.99 17.94 4.60
N GLU A 41 -4.35 18.82 5.53
CA GLU A 41 -4.10 18.55 6.95
C GLU A 41 -4.87 17.31 7.42
N PRO A 42 -4.34 16.56 8.39
CA PRO A 42 -5.01 15.40 8.94
C PRO A 42 -6.42 15.73 9.42
N LEU A 43 -7.40 14.88 9.10
CA LEU A 43 -8.74 14.97 9.67
C LEU A 43 -8.68 14.75 11.20
N ASP A 44 -9.62 15.38 11.90
CA ASP A 44 -9.81 15.17 13.32
C ASP A 44 -10.15 13.68 13.57
N PRO A 45 -9.55 13.06 14.59
CA PRO A 45 -9.83 11.67 14.94
C PRO A 45 -11.23 11.52 15.54
N LEU A 46 -11.73 10.29 15.55
CA LEU A 46 -12.91 9.95 16.34
C LEU A 46 -12.62 10.23 17.83
N PRO A 47 -13.52 10.92 18.53
CA PRO A 47 -13.33 11.23 19.96
C PRO A 47 -13.22 9.98 20.85
N ASP A 48 -14.00 8.96 20.53
CA ASP A 48 -13.99 7.65 21.19
C ASP A 48 -14.07 6.55 20.11
N PRO A 49 -12.92 6.03 19.66
CA PRO A 49 -12.89 5.01 18.63
C PRO A 49 -13.52 3.68 19.08
N ASP A 50 -13.45 3.32 20.37
CA ASP A 50 -14.00 2.06 20.85
C ASP A 50 -15.54 2.10 20.92
N ALA A 51 -16.11 3.24 21.33
CA ALA A 51 -17.56 3.46 21.24
C ALA A 51 -18.04 3.49 19.77
N ALA A 52 -17.27 4.09 18.86
CA ALA A 52 -17.59 4.12 17.43
C ALA A 52 -17.55 2.72 16.80
N ILE A 53 -16.58 1.90 17.13
CA ILE A 53 -16.51 0.49 16.71
C ILE A 53 -17.74 -0.26 17.19
N ARG A 54 -18.04 -0.20 18.48
CA ARG A 54 -19.22 -0.86 19.05
C ARG A 54 -20.51 -0.38 18.37
N HIS A 55 -20.64 0.91 18.12
CA HIS A 55 -21.80 1.47 17.42
C HIS A 55 -21.92 0.90 15.99
N ALA A 56 -20.84 0.83 15.21
CA ALA A 56 -20.85 0.28 13.85
C ALA A 56 -21.25 -1.21 13.83
N LEU A 57 -20.77 -2.01 14.79
CA LEU A 57 -21.11 -3.42 14.91
C LEU A 57 -22.59 -3.66 15.27
N LEU A 58 -23.21 -2.74 16.01
CA LEU A 58 -24.62 -2.79 16.40
C LEU A 58 -25.55 -2.14 15.36
N ASN A 59 -25.05 -1.25 14.52
CA ASN A 59 -25.81 -0.52 13.52
C ASN A 59 -25.11 -0.63 12.16
N PRO A 60 -25.07 -1.83 11.57
CA PRO A 60 -24.33 -2.07 10.34
C PRO A 60 -24.96 -1.36 9.13
N THR A 61 -24.12 -1.15 8.11
CA THR A 61 -24.49 -0.51 6.84
C THR A 61 -24.95 -1.56 5.82
N GLY A 62 -25.83 -1.17 4.91
CA GLY A 62 -26.44 -2.04 3.90
C GLY A 62 -27.50 -2.96 4.51
N ASP A 63 -27.77 -4.08 3.85
CA ASP A 63 -28.78 -5.05 4.28
C ASP A 63 -28.29 -6.02 5.37
N SER A 64 -27.19 -5.68 6.06
CA SER A 64 -26.61 -6.51 7.10
C SER A 64 -27.36 -6.37 8.44
N GLN A 65 -27.44 -7.48 9.17
CA GLN A 65 -27.96 -7.46 10.54
C GLN A 65 -26.87 -7.08 11.55
N PRO A 66 -27.22 -6.56 12.75
CA PRO A 66 -26.28 -6.33 13.83
C PRO A 66 -25.42 -7.57 14.14
N LEU A 67 -24.11 -7.40 14.33
CA LEU A 67 -23.19 -8.51 14.51
C LEU A 67 -23.63 -9.49 15.61
N PRO A 68 -24.12 -9.05 16.81
CA PRO A 68 -24.56 -9.99 17.84
C PRO A 68 -25.71 -10.90 17.40
N THR A 69 -26.57 -10.48 16.46
CA THR A 69 -27.67 -11.31 15.95
C THR A 69 -27.23 -12.36 14.95
N LEU A 70 -26.03 -12.20 14.37
CA LEU A 70 -25.41 -13.17 13.46
C LEU A 70 -24.62 -14.24 14.22
N LEU A 71 -24.27 -13.99 15.47
CA LEU A 71 -23.46 -14.87 16.31
C LEU A 71 -24.35 -15.85 17.09
N ARG A 72 -23.93 -17.12 17.19
CA ARG A 72 -24.64 -18.17 17.94
C ARG A 72 -23.68 -19.26 18.40
N PRO A 73 -24.00 -19.99 19.48
CA PRO A 73 -23.21 -21.14 19.92
C PRO A 73 -23.05 -22.19 18.81
N GLY A 74 -21.89 -22.83 18.75
CA GLY A 74 -21.57 -23.91 17.84
C GLY A 74 -21.30 -23.49 16.38
N MET A 75 -21.33 -22.19 16.06
CA MET A 75 -20.95 -21.70 14.74
C MET A 75 -19.44 -21.67 14.56
N ARG A 76 -18.99 -21.75 13.31
CA ARG A 76 -17.62 -21.55 12.87
C ARG A 76 -17.42 -20.08 12.47
N LEU A 77 -16.67 -19.34 13.26
CA LEU A 77 -16.34 -17.94 13.00
C LEU A 77 -14.88 -17.82 12.56
N THR A 78 -14.65 -17.15 11.44
CA THR A 78 -13.30 -16.73 11.04
C THR A 78 -13.22 -15.21 11.03
N ILE A 79 -12.24 -14.66 11.76
CA ILE A 79 -11.95 -13.24 11.76
C ILE A 79 -10.67 -13.04 10.95
N CYS A 80 -10.81 -12.54 9.73
CA CYS A 80 -9.68 -12.16 8.87
C CYS A 80 -9.25 -10.74 9.22
N PHE A 81 -7.96 -10.45 9.14
CA PHE A 81 -7.42 -9.10 9.35
C PHE A 81 -6.25 -8.83 8.41
N ASP A 82 -6.10 -7.56 8.01
CA ASP A 82 -5.01 -7.12 7.15
C ASP A 82 -3.65 -7.35 7.80
N ASP A 83 -2.69 -7.71 6.97
CA ASP A 83 -1.30 -7.89 7.36
C ASP A 83 -0.56 -6.55 7.59
N ILE A 84 0.76 -6.59 7.61
CA ILE A 84 1.61 -5.41 7.81
C ILE A 84 1.84 -4.57 6.56
N SER A 85 1.32 -4.98 5.40
CA SER A 85 1.61 -4.37 4.09
C SER A 85 0.83 -3.08 3.88
N LEU A 86 1.06 -2.11 4.76
CA LEU A 86 0.55 -0.75 4.63
C LEU A 86 1.52 0.12 3.82
N PRO A 87 1.04 1.11 3.06
CA PRO A 87 1.90 1.95 2.21
C PRO A 87 2.82 2.92 2.97
N LEU A 88 2.72 3.03 4.29
CA LEU A 88 3.54 3.88 5.16
C LEU A 88 3.84 3.17 6.50
N PRO A 89 4.58 3.82 7.43
CA PRO A 89 4.96 3.20 8.68
C PRO A 89 3.78 2.59 9.46
N PRO A 90 4.00 1.55 10.26
CA PRO A 90 2.97 0.97 11.09
C PRO A 90 2.28 2.00 12.00
N MET A 91 1.00 1.80 12.26
CA MET A 91 0.25 2.61 13.20
C MET A 91 0.76 2.38 14.63
N LYS A 92 0.87 3.45 15.43
CA LYS A 92 1.16 3.35 16.86
C LYS A 92 0.09 2.50 17.58
N ARG A 93 0.53 1.65 18.51
CA ARG A 93 -0.38 0.84 19.36
C ARG A 93 -1.25 1.72 20.29
N PRO A 94 -2.52 1.30 20.56
CA PRO A 94 -3.19 0.14 19.99
C PRO A 94 -3.59 0.38 18.52
N ASP A 95 -3.30 -0.61 17.69
CA ASP A 95 -3.65 -0.60 16.27
C ASP A 95 -5.17 -0.70 16.08
N ASN A 96 -5.71 -0.17 14.98
CA ASN A 96 -7.15 -0.29 14.70
C ASN A 96 -7.60 -1.74 14.59
N ARG A 97 -6.76 -2.62 14.06
CA ARG A 97 -7.04 -4.07 13.98
C ARG A 97 -7.20 -4.67 15.36
N GLN A 98 -6.32 -4.32 16.31
CA GLN A 98 -6.44 -4.74 17.70
C GLN A 98 -7.80 -4.35 18.28
N ARG A 99 -8.17 -3.06 18.18
CA ARG A 99 -9.42 -2.54 18.74
C ARG A 99 -10.66 -3.24 18.17
N VAL A 100 -10.69 -3.40 16.86
CA VAL A 100 -11.83 -4.04 16.17
C VAL A 100 -11.89 -5.54 16.50
N VAL A 101 -10.77 -6.26 16.42
CA VAL A 101 -10.71 -7.69 16.72
C VAL A 101 -11.13 -7.96 18.18
N GLU A 102 -10.65 -7.16 19.14
CA GLU A 102 -11.06 -7.29 20.55
C GLU A 102 -12.57 -7.10 20.72
N ALA A 103 -13.16 -6.08 20.09
CA ALA A 103 -14.61 -5.85 20.15
C ALA A 103 -15.44 -7.00 19.55
N VAL A 104 -14.99 -7.56 18.42
CA VAL A 104 -15.65 -8.72 17.79
C VAL A 104 -15.51 -9.97 18.67
N LEU A 105 -14.35 -10.20 19.26
CA LEU A 105 -14.11 -11.34 20.16
C LEU A 105 -14.96 -11.26 21.44
N ASP A 106 -15.13 -10.06 22.02
CA ASP A 106 -15.97 -9.87 23.18
C ASP A 106 -17.44 -10.23 22.85
N MET A 107 -17.97 -9.75 21.70
CA MET A 107 -19.33 -10.11 21.24
C MET A 107 -19.47 -11.61 20.92
N ALA A 108 -18.45 -12.24 20.34
CA ALA A 108 -18.43 -13.67 20.05
C ALA A 108 -18.47 -14.50 21.35
N ALA A 109 -17.70 -14.09 22.36
CA ALA A 109 -17.69 -14.74 23.67
C ALA A 109 -19.04 -14.57 24.39
N GLU A 110 -19.66 -13.38 24.36
CA GLU A 110 -21.00 -13.13 24.91
C GLU A 110 -22.06 -14.01 24.24
N ALA A 111 -21.91 -14.28 22.93
CA ALA A 111 -22.81 -15.16 22.15
C ALA A 111 -22.47 -16.66 22.29
N GLY A 112 -21.45 -17.04 23.06
CA GLY A 112 -21.03 -18.42 23.26
C GLY A 112 -20.43 -19.08 22.02
N VAL A 113 -19.72 -18.34 21.18
CA VAL A 113 -19.04 -18.88 19.99
C VAL A 113 -17.67 -19.44 20.40
N ASP A 114 -17.50 -20.77 20.32
CA ASP A 114 -16.28 -21.47 20.72
C ASP A 114 -15.29 -21.70 19.56
N ASP A 115 -15.77 -21.97 18.34
CA ASP A 115 -14.94 -22.21 17.15
C ASP A 115 -14.60 -20.87 16.46
N VAL A 116 -13.67 -20.12 17.05
CA VAL A 116 -13.16 -18.86 16.51
C VAL A 116 -11.71 -19.02 16.08
N VAL A 117 -11.43 -18.66 14.82
CA VAL A 117 -10.06 -18.60 14.26
C VAL A 117 -9.76 -17.19 13.78
N LEU A 118 -8.59 -16.67 14.14
CA LEU A 118 -8.01 -15.44 13.60
C LEU A 118 -7.12 -15.80 12.43
N LEU A 119 -7.31 -15.15 11.28
CA LEU A 119 -6.58 -15.43 10.05
C LEU A 119 -5.94 -14.15 9.51
N ALA A 120 -4.61 -14.06 9.56
CA ALA A 120 -3.89 -12.98 8.89
C ALA A 120 -4.01 -13.15 7.37
N ALA A 121 -4.55 -12.14 6.70
CA ALA A 121 -4.83 -12.14 5.27
C ALA A 121 -3.58 -11.72 4.48
N LEU A 122 -2.70 -12.67 4.19
CA LEU A 122 -1.40 -12.42 3.56
C LEU A 122 -1.45 -12.41 2.03
N GLY A 123 -2.40 -13.11 1.42
CA GLY A 123 -2.32 -13.39 -0.01
C GLY A 123 -0.99 -14.09 -0.34
N LEU A 124 -0.18 -13.45 -1.18
CA LEU A 124 1.17 -13.92 -1.55
C LEU A 124 2.30 -13.17 -0.82
N HIS A 125 1.96 -12.42 0.24
CA HIS A 125 2.95 -11.73 1.07
C HIS A 125 3.67 -12.69 2.00
N ARG A 126 4.79 -12.25 2.55
CA ARG A 126 5.53 -13.01 3.55
C ARG A 126 4.74 -13.17 4.85
N ARG A 127 5.03 -14.20 5.58
CA ARG A 127 4.48 -14.40 6.92
C ARG A 127 4.88 -13.24 7.85
N MET A 128 3.98 -12.91 8.75
CA MET A 128 4.25 -11.97 9.85
C MET A 128 5.03 -12.66 10.96
N THR A 129 5.96 -11.94 11.53
CA THR A 129 6.68 -12.38 12.73
C THR A 129 5.81 -12.23 13.98
N GLU A 130 6.20 -12.89 15.09
CA GLU A 130 5.50 -12.73 16.36
C GLU A 130 5.39 -11.25 16.81
N PRO A 131 6.48 -10.43 16.79
CA PRO A 131 6.35 -9.01 17.13
C PRO A 131 5.36 -8.25 16.25
N GLU A 132 5.28 -8.57 14.95
CA GLU A 132 4.34 -7.95 14.02
C GLU A 132 2.89 -8.35 14.31
N LEU A 133 2.63 -9.63 14.63
CA LEU A 133 1.32 -10.10 15.04
C LEU A 133 0.88 -9.48 16.37
N ARG A 134 1.79 -9.38 17.36
CA ARG A 134 1.54 -8.68 18.62
C ARG A 134 1.29 -7.19 18.44
N HIS A 135 1.97 -6.57 17.46
CA HIS A 135 1.72 -5.17 17.12
C HIS A 135 0.30 -4.98 16.57
N ALA A 136 -0.12 -5.83 15.65
CA ALA A 136 -1.42 -5.72 14.97
C ALA A 136 -2.61 -6.09 15.88
N LEU A 137 -2.46 -7.08 16.77
CA LEU A 137 -3.57 -7.67 17.54
C LEU A 137 -3.52 -7.38 19.04
N GLY A 138 -2.39 -6.87 19.55
CA GLY A 138 -2.16 -6.74 20.99
C GLY A 138 -1.74 -8.05 21.65
N ASP A 139 -1.08 -7.91 22.82
CA ASP A 139 -0.51 -9.06 23.53
C ASP A 139 -1.62 -9.99 24.06
N ARG A 140 -2.74 -9.43 24.55
CA ARG A 140 -3.89 -10.20 25.06
C ARG A 140 -4.44 -11.18 24.04
N VAL A 141 -4.70 -10.71 22.81
CA VAL A 141 -5.25 -11.53 21.73
C VAL A 141 -4.22 -12.56 21.26
N TYR A 142 -2.98 -12.13 21.08
CA TYR A 142 -1.90 -13.04 20.67
C TYR A 142 -1.74 -14.19 21.67
N ASP A 143 -1.60 -13.90 22.96
CA ASP A 143 -1.38 -14.92 24.00
C ASP A 143 -2.59 -15.87 24.17
N ALA A 144 -3.81 -15.42 23.86
CA ALA A 144 -4.99 -16.25 23.93
C ALA A 144 -5.17 -17.18 22.72
N PHE A 145 -4.73 -16.77 21.52
CA PHE A 145 -5.04 -17.48 20.28
C PHE A 145 -3.83 -18.21 19.66
N ALA A 146 -2.62 -17.67 19.76
CA ALA A 146 -1.45 -18.26 19.11
C ALA A 146 -1.05 -19.64 19.72
N PRO A 147 -1.00 -19.84 21.06
CA PRO A 147 -0.63 -21.12 21.62
C PRO A 147 -1.61 -22.26 21.33
N SER A 148 -2.88 -21.92 21.08
CA SER A 148 -3.94 -22.88 20.74
C SER A 148 -4.03 -23.20 19.25
N GLY A 149 -3.18 -22.60 18.40
CA GLY A 149 -3.24 -22.74 16.95
C GLY A 149 -4.44 -22.05 16.31
N ARG A 150 -5.17 -21.21 17.05
CA ARG A 150 -6.33 -20.46 16.55
C ARG A 150 -5.98 -19.07 15.98
N LEU A 151 -4.73 -18.66 16.06
CA LEU A 151 -4.15 -17.55 15.29
C LEU A 151 -3.33 -18.14 14.16
N THR A 152 -3.81 -18.02 12.94
CA THR A 152 -3.22 -18.59 11.74
C THR A 152 -2.85 -17.49 10.74
N GLN A 153 -2.01 -17.83 9.81
CA GLN A 153 -1.63 -16.97 8.70
C GLN A 153 -1.93 -17.70 7.40
N PHE A 154 -2.56 -17.01 6.45
CA PHE A 154 -2.96 -17.65 5.21
C PHE A 154 -1.73 -18.19 4.46
N ASP A 155 -1.81 -19.45 4.04
CA ASP A 155 -0.83 -20.15 3.21
C ASP A 155 -1.48 -20.45 1.85
N ALA A 156 -1.15 -19.64 0.85
CA ALA A 156 -1.73 -19.75 -0.50
C ALA A 156 -1.29 -21.00 -1.26
N GLU A 157 -0.25 -21.70 -0.76
CA GLU A 157 0.35 -22.88 -1.35
C GLU A 157 0.04 -24.17 -0.58
N ASP A 158 -0.83 -24.11 0.44
CA ASP A 158 -1.32 -25.30 1.12
C ASP A 158 -2.53 -25.91 0.38
N PRO A 159 -2.37 -27.07 -0.28
CA PRO A 159 -3.48 -27.68 -1.04
C PRO A 159 -4.70 -28.04 -0.17
N ALA A 160 -4.49 -28.28 1.13
CA ALA A 160 -5.58 -28.54 2.08
C ALA A 160 -6.13 -27.24 2.70
N GLY A 161 -5.38 -26.16 2.60
CA GLY A 161 -5.71 -24.84 3.15
C GLY A 161 -6.53 -23.95 2.22
N VAL A 162 -6.76 -24.37 0.97
CA VAL A 162 -7.51 -23.62 -0.04
C VAL A 162 -8.70 -24.41 -0.58
N THR A 163 -9.73 -23.70 -1.04
CA THR A 163 -10.93 -24.26 -1.67
C THR A 163 -11.23 -23.49 -2.94
N HIS A 164 -11.38 -24.20 -4.05
CA HIS A 164 -11.83 -23.66 -5.32
C HIS A 164 -13.36 -23.53 -5.32
N LEU A 165 -13.85 -22.32 -5.52
CA LEU A 165 -15.28 -21.99 -5.51
C LEU A 165 -15.89 -21.92 -6.92
N GLY A 166 -15.07 -22.16 -7.96
CA GLY A 166 -15.50 -22.09 -9.36
C GLY A 166 -14.81 -20.96 -10.12
N THR A 167 -15.43 -20.55 -11.23
CA THR A 167 -14.88 -19.55 -12.15
C THR A 167 -15.95 -18.49 -12.41
N THR A 168 -15.58 -17.22 -12.43
CA THR A 168 -16.51 -16.13 -12.76
C THR A 168 -16.93 -16.19 -14.23
N GLU A 169 -18.00 -15.49 -14.60
CA GLU A 169 -18.44 -15.38 -16.01
C GLU A 169 -17.35 -14.78 -16.93
N SER A 170 -16.40 -14.04 -16.37
CA SER A 170 -15.26 -13.48 -17.08
C SER A 170 -14.05 -14.42 -17.18
N GLY A 171 -14.16 -15.66 -16.68
CA GLY A 171 -13.12 -16.67 -16.73
C GLY A 171 -12.07 -16.55 -15.61
N GLU A 172 -12.36 -15.81 -14.54
CA GLU A 172 -11.47 -15.68 -13.39
C GLU A 172 -11.69 -16.86 -12.43
N ASP A 173 -10.66 -17.65 -12.17
CA ASP A 173 -10.69 -18.70 -11.14
C ASP A 173 -10.80 -18.10 -9.74
N VAL A 174 -11.65 -18.70 -8.90
CA VAL A 174 -11.88 -18.24 -7.54
C VAL A 174 -11.49 -19.34 -6.56
N GLU A 175 -10.37 -19.14 -5.89
CA GLU A 175 -9.83 -20.07 -4.89
C GLU A 175 -9.38 -19.28 -3.66
N ILE A 176 -9.98 -19.59 -2.51
CA ILE A 176 -9.75 -18.86 -1.25
C ILE A 176 -9.42 -19.82 -0.11
N SER A 177 -9.07 -19.26 1.05
CA SER A 177 -8.88 -20.02 2.29
C SER A 177 -10.04 -21.00 2.54
N ALA A 178 -9.72 -22.29 2.69
CA ALA A 178 -10.69 -23.34 3.01
C ALA A 178 -11.38 -23.06 4.36
N ARG A 179 -10.66 -22.53 5.34
CA ARG A 179 -11.27 -22.14 6.63
C ARG A 179 -12.32 -21.05 6.45
N ALA A 180 -12.04 -20.01 5.66
CA ALA A 180 -12.99 -18.94 5.37
C ALA A 180 -14.18 -19.46 4.55
N ALA A 181 -13.93 -20.25 3.49
CA ALA A 181 -14.95 -20.81 2.62
C ALA A 181 -15.98 -21.68 3.37
N HIS A 182 -15.55 -22.37 4.44
CA HIS A 182 -16.39 -23.27 5.22
C HIS A 182 -16.84 -22.69 6.58
N SER A 183 -16.69 -21.39 6.80
CA SER A 183 -17.18 -20.71 7.99
C SER A 183 -18.66 -20.35 7.88
N ASP A 184 -19.38 -20.38 9.00
CA ASP A 184 -20.76 -19.86 9.07
C ASP A 184 -20.80 -18.34 8.87
N LEU A 185 -19.71 -17.67 9.30
CA LEU A 185 -19.50 -16.24 9.13
C LEU A 185 -18.00 -15.92 9.04
N VAL A 186 -17.64 -15.10 8.07
CA VAL A 186 -16.34 -14.44 7.98
C VAL A 186 -16.50 -12.98 8.39
N VAL A 187 -15.80 -12.55 9.42
CA VAL A 187 -15.65 -11.12 9.77
C VAL A 187 -14.32 -10.67 9.18
N TYR A 188 -14.33 -9.67 8.31
CA TYR A 188 -13.09 -9.16 7.75
C TYR A 188 -12.78 -7.76 8.28
N VAL A 189 -11.60 -7.59 8.86
CA VAL A 189 -11.14 -6.35 9.49
C VAL A 189 -10.07 -5.68 8.65
N ASN A 190 -10.44 -4.57 8.01
CA ASN A 190 -9.54 -3.76 7.21
C ASN A 190 -9.09 -2.49 7.93
N ILE A 191 -7.84 -2.11 7.65
CA ILE A 191 -7.28 -0.81 7.97
C ILE A 191 -6.97 -0.08 6.67
N ASN A 192 -7.71 0.99 6.36
CA ASN A 192 -7.62 1.66 5.06
C ASN A 192 -6.87 2.99 5.18
N LEU A 193 -5.76 3.09 4.47
CA LEU A 193 -4.95 4.30 4.35
C LEU A 193 -5.03 4.91 2.95
N VAL A 194 -5.37 4.12 1.94
CA VAL A 194 -5.52 4.55 0.54
C VAL A 194 -6.80 3.98 -0.08
N ALA A 195 -7.34 4.67 -1.10
CA ALA A 195 -8.60 4.32 -1.74
C ALA A 195 -8.57 3.00 -2.55
N MET A 196 -7.42 2.39 -2.72
CA MET A 196 -7.30 1.08 -3.38
C MET A 196 -7.48 -0.10 -2.44
N ASP A 197 -7.52 0.13 -1.11
CA ASP A 197 -7.67 -0.93 -0.10
C ASP A 197 -9.14 -1.11 0.29
N GLY A 198 -9.49 -2.29 0.79
CA GLY A 198 -10.84 -2.59 1.25
C GLY A 198 -11.77 -3.18 0.19
N GLY A 199 -13.06 -3.23 0.49
CA GLY A 199 -14.10 -3.79 -0.35
C GLY A 199 -13.88 -5.26 -0.70
N HIS A 200 -14.32 -5.66 -1.87
CA HIS A 200 -14.13 -7.02 -2.37
C HIS A 200 -12.65 -7.42 -2.55
N LYS A 201 -11.74 -6.45 -2.67
CA LYS A 201 -10.29 -6.72 -2.75
C LYS A 201 -9.78 -7.44 -1.50
N SER A 202 -10.37 -7.19 -0.34
CA SER A 202 -10.00 -7.84 0.93
C SER A 202 -10.00 -9.37 0.81
N LEU A 203 -11.08 -9.95 0.32
CA LEU A 203 -11.21 -11.40 0.13
C LEU A 203 -10.45 -11.88 -1.11
N SER A 204 -10.66 -11.20 -2.26
CA SER A 204 -10.09 -11.60 -3.54
C SER A 204 -8.56 -11.49 -3.61
N THR A 205 -7.94 -10.80 -2.64
CA THR A 205 -6.49 -10.66 -2.54
C THR A 205 -5.94 -11.26 -1.25
N GLY A 206 -6.49 -10.87 -0.09
CA GLY A 206 -5.90 -11.20 1.21
C GLY A 206 -5.96 -12.68 1.59
N ILE A 207 -6.97 -13.40 1.13
CA ILE A 207 -7.16 -14.83 1.44
C ILE A 207 -7.30 -15.70 0.18
N SER A 208 -6.80 -15.22 -0.96
CA SER A 208 -6.84 -15.93 -2.25
C SER A 208 -5.46 -16.45 -2.63
N SER A 209 -5.43 -17.60 -3.32
CA SER A 209 -4.20 -18.24 -3.81
C SER A 209 -3.67 -17.56 -5.09
N TYR A 210 -2.46 -17.98 -5.53
CA TYR A 210 -1.89 -17.56 -6.81
C TYR A 210 -2.84 -17.79 -7.99
N ARG A 211 -3.58 -18.90 -7.98
CA ARG A 211 -4.55 -19.25 -9.02
C ARG A 211 -5.60 -18.16 -9.24
N SER A 212 -6.09 -17.53 -8.17
CA SER A 212 -7.05 -16.42 -8.26
C SER A 212 -6.37 -15.07 -8.47
N LEU A 213 -5.27 -14.81 -7.75
CA LEU A 213 -4.59 -13.52 -7.79
C LEU A 213 -4.07 -13.17 -9.18
N ARG A 214 -3.61 -14.14 -9.97
CA ARG A 214 -3.12 -13.92 -11.34
C ARG A 214 -4.16 -13.30 -12.28
N HIS A 215 -5.46 -13.41 -11.99
CA HIS A 215 -6.51 -12.84 -12.82
C HIS A 215 -6.64 -11.32 -12.69
N HIS A 216 -6.21 -10.74 -11.57
CA HIS A 216 -6.24 -9.29 -11.39
C HIS A 216 -4.84 -8.66 -11.15
N HIS A 217 -3.80 -9.46 -10.88
CA HIS A 217 -2.41 -8.99 -10.78
C HIS A 217 -1.61 -9.32 -12.05
N ASN A 218 -2.24 -9.34 -13.22
CA ASN A 218 -1.58 -9.55 -14.51
C ASN A 218 -1.33 -8.23 -15.24
N VAL A 219 -0.45 -8.28 -16.23
CA VAL A 219 -0.01 -7.11 -17.00
C VAL A 219 -1.18 -6.41 -17.66
N ARG A 220 -2.09 -7.15 -18.31
CA ARG A 220 -3.24 -6.58 -19.02
C ARG A 220 -4.17 -5.81 -18.10
N THR A 221 -4.50 -6.37 -16.94
CA THR A 221 -5.35 -5.71 -15.94
C THR A 221 -4.68 -4.44 -15.43
N LEU A 222 -3.39 -4.50 -15.09
CA LEU A 222 -2.68 -3.36 -14.52
C LEU A 222 -2.40 -2.24 -15.54
N GLN A 223 -2.11 -2.57 -16.79
CA GLN A 223 -2.02 -1.57 -17.87
C GLN A 223 -3.33 -0.84 -18.12
N ASN A 224 -4.47 -1.54 -17.98
CA ASN A 224 -5.81 -0.96 -18.15
C ASN A 224 -6.37 -0.33 -16.87
N THR A 225 -5.66 -0.42 -15.75
CA THR A 225 -6.02 0.28 -14.52
C THR A 225 -5.55 1.73 -14.63
N ARG A 226 -6.46 2.60 -15.09
CA ARG A 226 -6.16 4.03 -15.33
C ARG A 226 -5.95 4.83 -14.06
N SER A 227 -6.47 4.38 -12.94
CA SER A 227 -6.14 4.86 -11.61
C SER A 227 -6.42 3.80 -10.57
N LEU A 228 -5.47 3.52 -9.70
CA LEU A 228 -5.68 2.63 -8.54
C LEU A 228 -6.55 3.29 -7.46
N MET A 229 -6.63 4.63 -7.43
CA MET A 229 -7.36 5.41 -6.42
C MET A 229 -8.79 5.76 -6.86
N ASP A 230 -9.18 5.36 -8.07
CA ASP A 230 -10.51 5.59 -8.62
C ASP A 230 -11.13 4.26 -9.09
N ARG A 231 -12.03 3.71 -8.28
CA ARG A 231 -12.67 2.41 -8.57
C ARG A 231 -13.37 2.35 -9.93
N HIS A 232 -13.89 3.48 -10.43
CA HIS A 232 -14.59 3.53 -11.71
C HIS A 232 -13.65 3.43 -12.92
N HIS A 233 -12.35 3.67 -12.71
CA HIS A 233 -11.32 3.63 -13.75
C HIS A 233 -10.27 2.53 -13.50
N SER A 234 -10.50 1.66 -12.51
CA SER A 234 -9.60 0.57 -12.11
C SER A 234 -10.09 -0.78 -12.63
N ALA A 235 -9.39 -1.34 -13.61
CA ALA A 235 -9.63 -2.70 -14.07
C ALA A 235 -9.35 -3.75 -12.97
N LEU A 236 -8.36 -3.48 -12.11
CA LEU A 236 -8.06 -4.30 -10.93
C LEU A 236 -9.26 -4.34 -9.98
N HIS A 237 -9.85 -3.17 -9.68
CA HIS A 237 -11.02 -3.09 -8.80
C HIS A 237 -12.22 -3.84 -9.40
N SER A 238 -12.43 -3.71 -10.72
CA SER A 238 -13.50 -4.41 -11.43
C SER A 238 -13.35 -5.93 -11.37
N SER A 239 -12.12 -6.45 -11.50
CA SER A 239 -11.83 -7.89 -11.36
C SER A 239 -12.02 -8.35 -9.92
N ALA A 240 -11.48 -7.62 -8.94
CA ALA A 240 -11.67 -7.92 -7.52
C ALA A 240 -13.16 -7.94 -7.13
N TRP A 241 -13.97 -7.02 -7.68
CA TRP A 241 -15.41 -6.98 -7.48
C TRP A 241 -16.10 -8.24 -8.02
N ARG A 242 -15.78 -8.68 -9.26
CA ARG A 242 -16.38 -9.91 -9.83
C ARG A 242 -16.03 -11.15 -9.00
N ILE A 243 -14.77 -11.29 -8.60
CA ILE A 243 -14.30 -12.39 -7.75
C ILE A 243 -15.02 -12.35 -6.40
N GLY A 244 -15.10 -11.19 -5.74
CA GLY A 244 -15.78 -11.06 -4.45
C GLY A 244 -17.28 -11.35 -4.53
N ARG A 245 -17.96 -10.91 -5.58
CA ARG A 245 -19.37 -11.26 -5.85
C ARG A 245 -19.55 -12.77 -6.08
N HIS A 246 -18.61 -13.42 -6.76
CA HIS A 246 -18.63 -14.87 -6.93
C HIS A 246 -18.43 -15.60 -5.60
N ILE A 247 -17.53 -15.14 -4.74
CA ILE A 247 -17.34 -15.66 -3.37
C ILE A 247 -18.67 -15.60 -2.60
N ALA A 248 -19.34 -14.45 -2.61
CA ALA A 248 -20.63 -14.28 -1.94
C ALA A 248 -21.72 -15.19 -2.53
N ALA A 249 -21.79 -15.29 -3.86
CA ALA A 249 -22.75 -16.18 -4.56
C ALA A 249 -22.49 -17.67 -4.27
N SER A 250 -21.28 -18.05 -3.91
CA SER A 250 -20.91 -19.39 -3.48
C SER A 250 -21.33 -19.72 -2.03
N GLY A 251 -22.04 -18.80 -1.35
CA GLY A 251 -22.59 -19.00 -0.01
C GLY A 251 -21.67 -18.54 1.14
N VAL A 252 -20.51 -17.97 0.86
CA VAL A 252 -19.63 -17.40 1.89
C VAL A 252 -20.24 -16.12 2.44
N LYS A 253 -20.59 -16.12 3.73
CA LYS A 253 -21.17 -14.97 4.41
C LYS A 253 -20.06 -14.10 4.97
N VAL A 254 -20.04 -12.84 4.57
CA VAL A 254 -19.02 -11.86 4.99
C VAL A 254 -19.67 -10.71 5.73
N PHE A 255 -19.11 -10.37 6.88
CA PHE A 255 -19.37 -9.13 7.61
C PHE A 255 -18.11 -8.29 7.54
N GLN A 256 -18.13 -7.25 6.72
CA GLN A 256 -16.99 -6.37 6.48
C GLN A 256 -16.89 -5.31 7.58
N ILE A 257 -15.67 -5.02 8.04
CA ILE A 257 -15.38 -3.90 8.94
C ILE A 257 -14.22 -3.14 8.34
N GLU A 258 -14.43 -1.88 8.02
CA GLU A 258 -13.38 -0.99 7.48
C GLU A 258 -13.17 0.20 8.40
N THR A 259 -11.90 0.48 8.70
CA THR A 259 -11.48 1.66 9.44
C THR A 259 -10.62 2.54 8.54
N THR A 260 -10.78 3.87 8.64
CA THR A 260 -9.90 4.81 7.96
C THR A 260 -9.01 5.53 8.95
N LEU A 261 -7.83 5.90 8.46
CA LEU A 261 -6.83 6.66 9.21
C LEU A 261 -6.73 8.09 8.68
N ASN A 262 -6.35 9.01 9.56
CA ASN A 262 -5.89 10.32 9.09
C ASN A 262 -4.46 10.23 8.54
N THR A 263 -4.00 11.32 7.93
CA THR A 263 -2.67 11.43 7.33
C THR A 263 -1.58 11.93 8.30
N ASN A 264 -1.81 11.82 9.61
CA ASN A 264 -0.82 12.16 10.63
C ASN A 264 0.31 11.12 10.67
N THR A 265 1.23 11.21 9.71
CA THR A 265 2.22 10.17 9.39
C THR A 265 3.46 10.24 10.27
N PHE A 266 3.84 11.43 10.75
CA PHE A 266 5.14 11.65 11.41
C PHE A 266 4.98 12.06 12.87
N PRO A 267 5.72 11.44 13.80
CA PRO A 267 5.73 11.86 15.20
C PRO A 267 6.35 13.27 15.33
N ASP A 268 6.07 13.93 16.46
CA ASP A 268 6.37 15.36 16.70
C ASP A 268 7.83 15.75 16.44
N GLN A 269 8.79 14.86 16.73
CA GLN A 269 10.22 15.11 16.46
C GLN A 269 10.52 15.27 14.97
N PHE A 270 9.67 14.73 14.10
CA PHE A 270 9.73 14.86 12.64
C PHE A 270 8.60 15.74 12.08
N GLY A 271 7.95 16.54 12.91
CA GLY A 271 6.80 17.36 12.53
C GLY A 271 7.07 18.34 11.37
N PHE A 272 8.34 18.70 11.10
CA PHE A 272 8.69 19.49 9.92
C PHE A 272 8.41 18.77 8.59
N LEU A 273 8.33 17.43 8.59
CA LEU A 273 8.02 16.62 7.40
C LEU A 273 6.55 16.77 6.95
N SER A 274 5.65 17.13 7.85
CA SER A 274 4.23 17.37 7.53
C SER A 274 3.93 18.83 7.17
N LYS A 275 4.89 19.76 7.37
CA LYS A 275 4.69 21.19 7.13
C LYS A 275 5.14 21.57 5.72
N ARG A 276 4.53 22.63 5.21
CA ARG A 276 4.97 23.32 4.01
C ARG A 276 6.23 24.12 4.32
N GLU A 277 7.22 24.12 3.44
CA GLU A 277 8.58 24.62 3.73
C GLU A 277 8.59 26.13 4.06
N TRP A 278 7.68 26.95 3.51
CA TRP A 278 7.59 28.38 3.87
C TRP A 278 6.94 28.62 5.24
N GLU A 279 6.27 27.62 5.82
CA GLU A 279 5.72 27.69 7.18
C GLU A 279 6.75 27.27 8.23
N TRP A 280 7.92 26.82 7.81
CA TRP A 280 8.98 26.39 8.72
C TRP A 280 9.48 27.56 9.57
N LYS A 281 9.31 27.44 10.87
CA LYS A 281 9.90 28.33 11.88
C LYS A 281 11.38 27.99 12.07
N ALA A 282 12.10 28.82 12.79
CA ALA A 282 13.51 28.59 13.11
C ALA A 282 13.76 27.19 13.71
N ARG A 283 12.88 26.74 14.60
CA ARG A 283 12.95 25.38 15.19
C ARG A 283 12.85 24.27 14.15
N ASP A 284 11.97 24.41 13.17
CA ASP A 284 11.75 23.38 12.13
C ASP A 284 13.01 23.27 11.24
N ARG A 285 13.63 24.41 10.91
CA ARG A 285 14.90 24.47 10.15
C ARG A 285 16.06 23.86 10.92
N VAL A 286 16.17 24.15 12.23
CA VAL A 286 17.18 23.54 13.10
C VAL A 286 16.97 22.04 13.22
N SER A 287 15.72 21.59 13.42
CA SER A 287 15.38 20.17 13.46
C SER A 287 15.74 19.47 12.15
N TYR A 288 15.36 20.05 11.00
CA TYR A 288 15.74 19.51 9.69
C TYR A 288 17.27 19.39 9.56
N MET A 289 18.02 20.45 9.85
CA MET A 289 19.49 20.43 9.73
C MET A 289 20.12 19.38 10.65
N ALA A 290 19.66 19.29 11.90
CA ALA A 290 20.19 18.32 12.85
C ALA A 290 19.88 16.88 12.43
N VAL A 291 18.63 16.59 12.03
CA VAL A 291 18.21 15.26 11.57
C VAL A 291 18.93 14.89 10.28
N SER A 292 18.95 15.75 9.27
CA SER A 292 19.61 15.49 7.99
C SER A 292 21.10 15.23 8.18
N ALA A 293 21.81 16.09 8.92
CA ALA A 293 23.24 15.90 9.21
C ALA A 293 23.54 14.63 10.02
N SER A 294 22.63 14.22 10.90
CA SER A 294 22.74 12.96 11.63
C SER A 294 22.58 11.77 10.69
N LEU A 295 21.53 11.78 9.85
CA LEU A 295 21.26 10.70 8.90
C LEU A 295 22.38 10.55 7.88
N ASP A 296 22.98 11.65 7.39
CA ASP A 296 24.08 11.62 6.42
C ASP A 296 25.35 10.96 6.98
N ARG A 297 25.58 11.09 8.29
CA ARG A 297 26.73 10.49 8.99
C ARG A 297 26.48 9.08 9.50
N THR A 298 25.22 8.65 9.53
CA THR A 298 24.82 7.36 10.09
C THR A 298 24.90 6.27 9.00
N PRO A 299 25.50 5.10 9.27
CA PRO A 299 25.50 3.98 8.34
C PRO A 299 24.10 3.55 7.95
N ALA A 300 23.87 3.15 6.70
CA ALA A 300 22.56 2.82 6.15
C ALA A 300 21.79 1.77 6.98
N LYS A 301 22.48 0.76 7.53
CA LYS A 301 21.86 -0.26 8.40
C LYS A 301 21.23 0.36 9.66
N ILE A 302 21.91 1.33 10.26
CA ILE A 302 21.45 2.00 11.48
C ILE A 302 20.33 2.98 11.13
N ARG A 303 20.46 3.75 10.02
CA ARG A 303 19.37 4.63 9.53
C ARG A 303 18.09 3.84 9.33
N ARG A 304 18.19 2.69 8.66
CA ARG A 304 17.05 1.78 8.44
C ARG A 304 16.41 1.35 9.75
N SER A 305 17.21 0.92 10.71
CA SER A 305 16.72 0.51 12.03
C SER A 305 15.99 1.64 12.76
N ILE A 306 16.47 2.89 12.64
CA ILE A 306 15.78 4.06 13.19
C ILE A 306 14.41 4.24 12.54
N PHE A 307 14.34 4.25 11.21
CA PHE A 307 13.07 4.45 10.50
C PHE A 307 12.09 3.29 10.67
N GLN A 308 12.58 2.06 10.76
CA GLN A 308 11.74 0.88 11.03
C GLN A 308 11.19 0.85 12.46
N GLY A 309 11.81 1.56 13.38
CA GLY A 309 11.31 1.73 14.75
C GLY A 309 10.34 2.91 14.92
N ILE A 310 9.97 3.60 13.84
CA ILE A 310 9.02 4.71 13.90
C ILE A 310 7.61 4.16 13.68
N ASP A 311 6.77 4.29 14.71
CA ASP A 311 5.33 4.12 14.58
C ASP A 311 4.68 5.44 14.21
N ALA A 312 3.81 5.42 13.20
CA ALA A 312 3.07 6.60 12.79
C ALA A 312 1.96 6.93 13.80
N PRO A 313 1.79 8.21 14.17
CA PRO A 313 0.74 8.63 15.10
C PRO A 313 -0.63 8.75 14.42
N TYR A 314 -0.94 7.87 13.47
CA TYR A 314 -2.24 7.79 12.84
C TYR A 314 -3.35 7.63 13.88
N GLN A 315 -4.50 8.19 13.54
CA GLN A 315 -5.70 8.07 14.35
C GLN A 315 -6.88 7.68 13.46
N MET A 316 -7.80 6.90 14.02
CA MET A 316 -9.02 6.48 13.34
C MET A 316 -9.92 7.68 13.08
N THR A 317 -10.36 7.84 11.83
CA THR A 317 -11.28 8.92 11.40
C THR A 317 -12.68 8.43 11.10
N SER A 318 -12.84 7.14 10.75
CA SER A 318 -14.14 6.49 10.65
C SER A 318 -14.02 4.99 10.85
N VAL A 319 -15.12 4.35 11.18
CA VAL A 319 -15.33 2.91 11.18
C VAL A 319 -16.69 2.61 10.62
N GLN A 320 -16.75 1.68 9.66
CA GLN A 320 -17.98 1.19 9.03
C GLN A 320 -18.02 -0.34 9.14
N ALA A 321 -19.20 -0.91 9.31
CA ALA A 321 -19.37 -2.36 9.42
C ALA A 321 -20.65 -2.81 8.70
N GLY A 322 -20.67 -4.04 8.16
CA GLY A 322 -21.85 -4.61 7.51
C GLY A 322 -21.59 -5.22 6.15
N GLU A 323 -22.42 -4.87 5.17
CA GLU A 323 -22.30 -5.35 3.79
C GLU A 323 -21.08 -4.75 3.08
N VAL A 324 -20.34 -5.58 2.35
CA VAL A 324 -19.04 -5.23 1.74
C VAL A 324 -19.10 -3.97 0.90
N GLU A 325 -20.05 -3.86 -0.03
CA GLU A 325 -20.12 -2.75 -0.96
C GLU A 325 -20.57 -1.44 -0.28
N ALA A 326 -21.57 -1.53 0.60
CA ALA A 326 -22.09 -0.38 1.34
C ALA A 326 -21.07 0.18 2.35
N VAL A 327 -20.34 -0.70 3.02
CA VAL A 327 -19.22 -0.32 3.90
C VAL A 327 -18.13 0.39 3.12
N HIS A 328 -17.72 -0.20 2.01
CA HIS A 328 -16.61 0.32 1.19
C HIS A 328 -16.92 1.69 0.57
N GLU A 329 -18.17 1.94 0.18
CA GLU A 329 -18.61 3.24 -0.34
C GLU A 329 -18.33 4.37 0.67
N LEU A 330 -18.78 4.18 1.92
CA LEU A 330 -18.56 5.16 2.99
C LEU A 330 -17.08 5.32 3.37
N THR A 331 -16.32 4.23 3.29
CA THR A 331 -14.87 4.25 3.48
C THR A 331 -14.19 5.11 2.42
N LEU A 332 -14.54 4.95 1.16
CA LEU A 332 -14.00 5.76 0.05
C LEU A 332 -14.37 7.23 0.18
N GLU A 333 -15.61 7.55 0.58
CA GLU A 333 -16.03 8.93 0.84
C GLU A 333 -15.13 9.59 1.90
N ASN A 334 -14.83 8.89 3.00
CA ASN A 334 -13.98 9.41 4.06
C ASN A 334 -12.51 9.57 3.62
N LEU A 335 -11.97 8.60 2.87
CA LEU A 335 -10.62 8.69 2.31
C LEU A 335 -10.49 9.84 1.30
N HIS A 336 -11.47 10.01 0.41
CA HIS A 336 -11.48 11.14 -0.52
C HIS A 336 -11.57 12.48 0.22
N ARG A 337 -12.38 12.58 1.27
CA ARG A 337 -12.44 13.80 2.10
C ARG A 337 -11.09 14.11 2.74
N GLN A 338 -10.31 13.09 3.14
CA GLN A 338 -8.98 13.26 3.72
C GLN A 338 -7.93 13.65 2.67
N GLN A 339 -7.98 13.10 1.46
CA GLN A 339 -6.80 13.04 0.59
C GLN A 339 -6.93 13.82 -0.72
N LEU A 340 -8.15 14.17 -1.16
CA LEU A 340 -8.33 14.85 -2.46
C LEU A 340 -7.77 16.27 -2.47
N VAL A 341 -7.00 16.57 -3.51
CA VAL A 341 -6.50 17.90 -3.84
C VAL A 341 -6.84 18.20 -5.29
N GLU A 342 -7.62 19.27 -5.53
CA GLU A 342 -7.95 19.73 -6.90
C GLU A 342 -6.70 20.27 -7.58
N VAL A 343 -6.44 19.83 -8.80
CA VAL A 343 -5.28 20.21 -9.60
C VAL A 343 -5.72 20.53 -11.02
N SER A 344 -5.44 21.74 -11.51
CA SER A 344 -5.77 22.15 -12.87
C SER A 344 -4.74 21.64 -13.87
N GLY A 345 -5.18 20.80 -14.81
CA GLY A 345 -4.39 20.32 -15.93
C GLY A 345 -3.21 19.42 -15.55
N GLN A 346 -2.67 18.78 -16.57
CA GLN A 346 -1.51 17.89 -16.48
C GLN A 346 -0.19 18.67 -16.60
N THR A 347 0.92 18.03 -16.36
CA THR A 347 2.27 18.57 -16.45
C THR A 347 3.13 17.72 -17.41
N ASP A 348 4.21 18.29 -17.95
CA ASP A 348 5.20 17.57 -18.78
C ASP A 348 6.14 16.73 -17.94
N ILE A 349 6.53 17.23 -16.76
CA ILE A 349 7.43 16.57 -15.82
C ILE A 349 6.77 16.46 -14.46
N LEU A 350 6.70 15.24 -13.94
CA LEU A 350 6.33 14.98 -12.54
C LEU A 350 7.59 14.64 -11.75
N THR A 351 7.82 15.34 -10.64
CA THR A 351 8.91 15.03 -9.72
C THR A 351 8.37 14.52 -8.39
N MET A 352 9.06 13.54 -7.79
CA MET A 352 8.73 13.01 -6.47
C MET A 352 9.96 12.47 -5.74
N GLY A 353 9.87 12.38 -4.42
CA GLY A 353 10.80 11.63 -3.61
C GLY A 353 10.17 10.38 -3.05
N VAL A 354 10.86 9.23 -3.14
CA VAL A 354 10.39 7.99 -2.54
C VAL A 354 10.94 7.87 -1.12
N PRO A 355 10.07 7.65 -0.09
CA PRO A 355 10.50 7.54 1.30
C PRO A 355 11.14 6.18 1.59
N PHE A 356 11.59 6.02 2.84
CA PHE A 356 12.24 4.82 3.36
C PHE A 356 11.37 3.58 3.45
N VAL A 357 10.06 3.72 3.36
CA VAL A 357 9.10 2.63 3.55
C VAL A 357 8.02 2.60 2.48
N GLY A 358 7.67 1.41 2.09
CA GLY A 358 6.50 1.07 1.29
C GLY A 358 5.89 -0.23 1.81
N PRO A 359 4.84 -0.76 1.21
CA PRO A 359 4.10 -1.91 1.74
C PRO A 359 4.95 -3.17 1.96
N TYR A 360 5.96 -3.38 1.13
CA TYR A 360 6.67 -4.67 1.05
C TYR A 360 8.10 -4.63 1.58
N ASN A 361 8.50 -3.54 2.23
CA ASN A 361 9.78 -3.46 2.93
C ASN A 361 9.66 -3.13 4.42
N VAL A 362 8.50 -3.31 5.01
CA VAL A 362 8.33 -3.22 6.47
C VAL A 362 9.27 -4.24 7.11
N ASN A 363 10.11 -3.78 8.05
CA ASN A 363 11.18 -4.57 8.67
C ASN A 363 12.15 -5.23 7.65
N SER A 364 12.30 -4.66 6.47
CA SER A 364 13.10 -5.19 5.37
C SER A 364 13.92 -4.10 4.66
N ILE A 365 14.26 -4.30 3.39
CA ILE A 365 15.06 -3.39 2.57
C ILE A 365 14.21 -2.88 1.39
N MET A 366 14.22 -1.58 1.16
CA MET A 366 13.69 -0.97 -0.06
C MET A 366 14.66 -1.29 -1.22
N ASN A 367 14.44 -2.44 -1.87
CA ASN A 367 15.24 -2.88 -3.02
C ASN A 367 14.83 -2.15 -4.30
N PRO A 368 15.62 -2.21 -5.40
CA PRO A 368 15.32 -1.46 -6.63
C PRO A 368 13.94 -1.74 -7.23
N ILE A 369 13.43 -2.97 -7.14
CA ILE A 369 12.09 -3.32 -7.65
C ILE A 369 11.00 -2.62 -6.83
N LEU A 370 11.17 -2.59 -5.50
CA LEU A 370 10.23 -1.89 -4.62
C LEU A 370 10.31 -0.37 -4.78
N VAL A 371 11.46 0.19 -5.16
CA VAL A 371 11.57 1.61 -5.55
C VAL A 371 10.77 1.87 -6.83
N ALA A 372 10.89 1.01 -7.84
CA ALA A 372 10.09 1.11 -9.05
C ALA A 372 8.60 0.98 -8.75
N CYS A 373 8.19 -0.03 -7.98
CA CYS A 373 6.81 -0.21 -7.56
C CYS A 373 6.28 0.99 -6.75
N GLY A 374 7.06 1.51 -5.80
CA GLY A 374 6.70 2.67 -4.99
C GLY A 374 6.50 3.93 -5.82
N SER A 375 7.39 4.19 -6.78
CA SER A 375 7.32 5.38 -7.64
C SER A 375 6.28 5.25 -8.75
N LEU A 376 6.33 4.18 -9.56
CA LEU A 376 5.49 4.01 -10.74
C LEU A 376 4.16 3.32 -10.41
N GLY A 377 4.16 2.36 -9.50
CA GLY A 377 2.98 1.62 -9.10
C GLY A 377 2.09 2.37 -8.12
N TYR A 378 2.69 3.07 -7.15
CA TYR A 378 1.93 3.77 -6.11
C TYR A 378 1.89 5.29 -6.31
N PHE A 379 3.00 6.00 -6.23
CA PHE A 379 3.00 7.48 -6.23
C PHE A 379 2.55 8.07 -7.55
N PHE A 380 2.93 7.47 -8.68
CA PHE A 380 2.40 7.85 -9.99
C PHE A 380 0.87 7.74 -10.04
N ASN A 381 0.29 6.74 -9.37
CA ASN A 381 -1.15 6.47 -9.35
C ASN A 381 -1.94 7.23 -8.25
N LEU A 382 -1.31 8.15 -7.51
CA LEU A 382 -2.00 9.00 -6.54
C LEU A 382 -2.81 10.10 -7.25
N TYR A 383 -3.71 9.69 -8.13
CA TYR A 383 -4.60 10.61 -8.83
C TYR A 383 -6.00 10.02 -9.02
N ARG A 384 -6.96 10.90 -9.25
CA ARG A 384 -8.31 10.58 -9.72
C ARG A 384 -8.55 11.30 -11.06
N GLY A 385 -9.27 10.65 -11.99
CA GLY A 385 -9.53 11.18 -13.32
C GLY A 385 -8.37 10.97 -14.28
N ARG A 386 -7.38 11.86 -14.28
CA ARG A 386 -6.21 11.80 -15.20
C ARG A 386 -4.90 11.74 -14.42
N PRO A 387 -3.83 11.10 -14.95
CA PRO A 387 -2.50 11.23 -14.37
C PRO A 387 -2.05 12.69 -14.25
N LEU A 388 -1.26 13.01 -13.23
CA LEU A 388 -0.66 14.34 -13.09
C LEU A 388 0.25 14.70 -14.25
N VAL A 389 1.02 13.74 -14.75
CA VAL A 389 1.88 13.90 -15.91
C VAL A 389 1.13 13.47 -17.17
N ARG A 390 1.26 14.23 -18.26
CA ARG A 390 0.64 13.88 -19.55
C ARG A 390 1.28 12.64 -20.17
N GLU A 391 0.60 12.03 -21.12
CA GLU A 391 1.15 10.95 -21.94
C GLU A 391 2.44 11.40 -22.64
N GLY A 392 3.46 10.55 -22.64
CA GLY A 392 4.80 10.85 -23.14
C GLY A 392 5.62 11.81 -22.27
N GLY A 393 5.10 12.24 -21.11
CA GLY A 393 5.83 13.06 -20.15
C GLY A 393 6.88 12.28 -19.38
N VAL A 394 7.63 12.96 -18.51
CA VAL A 394 8.77 12.38 -17.78
C VAL A 394 8.50 12.33 -16.29
N LEU A 395 8.84 11.21 -15.65
CA LEU A 395 8.88 11.05 -14.21
C LEU A 395 10.31 11.17 -13.69
N ILE A 396 10.55 12.09 -12.74
CA ILE A 396 11.82 12.25 -12.03
C ILE A 396 11.64 11.77 -10.58
N VAL A 397 12.41 10.76 -10.19
CA VAL A 397 12.34 10.11 -8.88
C VAL A 397 13.60 10.39 -8.09
N HIS A 398 13.49 10.88 -6.86
CA HIS A 398 14.60 11.00 -5.92
C HIS A 398 14.65 9.78 -5.01
N HIS A 399 15.68 8.93 -5.18
CA HIS A 399 15.95 7.77 -4.31
C HIS A 399 17.36 7.22 -4.54
N PRO A 400 18.08 6.74 -3.51
CA PRO A 400 19.42 6.15 -3.68
C PRO A 400 19.43 4.82 -4.43
N THR A 401 18.31 4.13 -4.53
CA THR A 401 18.10 2.89 -5.30
C THR A 401 19.27 1.90 -5.21
N PRO A 402 19.70 1.51 -3.99
CA PRO A 402 20.87 0.67 -3.83
C PRO A 402 20.62 -0.74 -4.38
N TRP A 403 21.61 -1.35 -5.02
CA TRP A 403 21.57 -2.77 -5.38
C TRP A 403 21.69 -3.62 -4.12
N ASN A 404 20.62 -3.70 -3.37
CA ASN A 404 20.60 -4.39 -2.07
C ASN A 404 19.24 -5.01 -1.81
N PHE A 405 19.23 -6.27 -1.35
CA PHE A 405 18.02 -7.06 -1.11
C PHE A 405 18.09 -7.70 0.28
N HIS A 406 16.93 -7.95 0.87
CA HIS A 406 16.84 -8.72 2.10
C HIS A 406 16.91 -10.23 1.76
N PRO A 407 17.93 -10.98 2.22
CA PRO A 407 18.17 -12.33 1.74
C PRO A 407 17.09 -13.34 2.17
N VAL A 408 16.36 -13.06 3.26
CA VAL A 408 15.29 -13.94 3.76
C VAL A 408 13.92 -13.53 3.19
N HIS A 409 13.64 -12.23 3.13
CA HIS A 409 12.33 -11.77 2.66
C HIS A 409 12.20 -11.77 1.13
N HIS A 410 13.31 -11.50 0.42
CA HIS A 410 13.31 -11.21 -1.01
C HIS A 410 14.18 -12.16 -1.86
N PRO A 411 14.24 -13.49 -1.63
CA PRO A 411 15.08 -14.37 -2.43
C PRO A 411 14.70 -14.38 -3.92
N SER A 412 13.40 -14.50 -4.26
CA SER A 412 12.92 -14.45 -5.65
C SER A 412 13.13 -13.09 -6.32
N TYR A 413 13.16 -11.99 -5.55
CA TYR A 413 13.47 -10.66 -6.06
C TYR A 413 14.91 -10.52 -6.53
N ILE A 414 15.84 -11.21 -5.87
CA ILE A 414 17.27 -11.22 -6.26
C ILE A 414 17.38 -11.82 -7.65
N ASP A 415 16.83 -13.01 -7.85
CA ASP A 415 16.91 -13.72 -9.13
C ASP A 415 16.11 -13.01 -10.23
N PHE A 416 14.94 -12.45 -9.90
CA PHE A 416 14.17 -11.62 -10.82
C PHE A 416 14.98 -10.40 -11.29
N PHE A 417 15.62 -9.68 -10.37
CA PHE A 417 16.39 -8.49 -10.70
C PHE A 417 17.69 -8.81 -11.45
N GLU A 418 18.42 -9.85 -11.01
CA GLU A 418 19.73 -10.17 -11.55
C GLU A 418 19.69 -10.95 -12.86
N GLN A 419 18.71 -11.84 -13.02
CA GLN A 419 18.61 -12.72 -14.16
C GLN A 419 17.50 -12.30 -15.13
N VAL A 420 16.28 -12.12 -14.64
CA VAL A 420 15.11 -11.90 -15.48
C VAL A 420 15.10 -10.48 -16.04
N LEU A 421 15.28 -9.43 -15.22
CA LEU A 421 15.41 -8.05 -15.71
C LEU A 421 16.71 -7.78 -16.50
N ALA A 422 17.67 -8.70 -16.46
CA ALA A 422 18.84 -8.63 -17.34
C ALA A 422 18.49 -8.98 -18.80
N GLU A 423 17.48 -9.83 -18.98
CA GLU A 423 17.03 -10.25 -20.29
C GLU A 423 16.01 -9.28 -20.88
N THR A 424 15.02 -8.90 -20.08
CA THR A 424 13.95 -7.99 -20.54
C THR A 424 13.32 -7.24 -19.37
N THR A 425 12.85 -6.02 -19.65
CA THR A 425 12.01 -5.22 -18.75
C THR A 425 10.56 -5.14 -19.23
N ASP A 426 10.22 -5.73 -20.38
CA ASP A 426 8.88 -5.74 -20.94
C ASP A 426 7.94 -6.62 -20.09
N PRO A 427 6.92 -6.04 -19.42
CA PRO A 427 6.02 -6.79 -18.56
C PRO A 427 5.30 -7.96 -19.26
N LEU A 428 4.92 -7.81 -20.53
CA LEU A 428 4.24 -8.87 -21.29
C LEU A 428 5.15 -10.07 -21.55
N VAL A 429 6.43 -9.81 -21.85
CA VAL A 429 7.42 -10.88 -22.03
C VAL A 429 7.72 -11.56 -20.70
N LEU A 430 7.79 -10.79 -19.61
CA LEU A 430 8.00 -11.31 -18.26
C LEU A 430 6.87 -12.27 -17.84
N GLU A 431 5.61 -11.85 -18.05
CA GLU A 431 4.42 -12.66 -17.76
C GLU A 431 4.43 -13.96 -18.56
N ALA A 432 4.62 -13.87 -19.88
CA ALA A 432 4.53 -15.03 -20.77
C ALA A 432 5.67 -16.04 -20.59
N LYS A 433 6.88 -15.60 -20.21
CA LYS A 433 8.07 -16.44 -20.22
C LYS A 433 8.50 -16.94 -18.85
N PHE A 434 8.31 -16.14 -17.79
CA PHE A 434 8.97 -16.38 -16.50
C PHE A 434 8.01 -16.52 -15.32
N GLU A 435 6.83 -15.91 -15.34
CA GLU A 435 5.93 -15.82 -14.18
C GLU A 435 5.61 -17.20 -13.61
N GLU A 436 5.10 -18.11 -14.44
CA GLU A 436 4.66 -19.43 -13.98
C GLU A 436 5.81 -20.26 -13.41
N ALA A 437 7.01 -20.16 -14.01
CA ALA A 437 8.19 -20.86 -13.51
C ALA A 437 8.58 -20.40 -12.11
N PHE A 438 8.49 -19.09 -11.82
CA PHE A 438 8.75 -18.56 -10.47
C PHE A 438 7.62 -18.87 -9.49
N ALA A 439 6.37 -18.82 -9.95
CA ALA A 439 5.21 -19.10 -9.11
C ALA A 439 5.19 -20.56 -8.63
N THR A 440 5.62 -21.50 -9.47
CA THR A 440 5.56 -22.94 -9.19
C THR A 440 6.91 -23.56 -8.81
N ASP A 441 7.96 -22.75 -8.71
CA ASP A 441 9.29 -23.24 -8.31
C ASP A 441 9.24 -23.84 -6.88
N PRO A 442 9.57 -25.14 -6.71
CA PRO A 442 9.47 -25.81 -5.42
C PRO A 442 10.32 -25.17 -4.32
N TRP A 443 11.44 -24.51 -4.67
CA TRP A 443 12.28 -23.82 -3.71
C TRP A 443 11.64 -22.53 -3.19
N TYR A 444 11.06 -21.69 -4.07
CA TYR A 444 10.36 -20.48 -3.65
C TYR A 444 9.08 -20.81 -2.87
N VAL A 445 8.33 -21.83 -3.30
CA VAL A 445 7.16 -22.34 -2.55
C VAL A 445 7.59 -22.81 -1.16
N HIS A 446 8.68 -23.57 -1.05
CA HIS A 446 9.22 -23.99 0.23
C HIS A 446 9.60 -22.80 1.12
N LEU A 447 10.31 -21.81 0.59
CA LEU A 447 10.70 -20.61 1.35
C LEU A 447 9.49 -19.79 1.80
N TYR A 448 8.50 -19.61 0.95
CA TYR A 448 7.24 -18.93 1.27
C TYR A 448 6.53 -19.62 2.44
N ARG A 449 6.38 -20.94 2.39
CA ARG A 449 5.66 -21.72 3.40
C ARG A 449 6.41 -21.88 4.73
N THR A 450 7.73 -21.92 4.72
CA THR A 450 8.54 -22.32 5.90
C THR A 450 9.40 -21.21 6.48
N SER A 451 9.58 -20.10 5.75
CA SER A 451 10.37 -18.95 6.19
C SER A 451 9.56 -17.66 6.16
N TYR A 452 10.23 -16.53 6.10
CA TYR A 452 9.61 -15.21 5.95
C TYR A 452 9.84 -14.64 4.53
N ALA A 453 9.87 -15.49 3.52
CA ALA A 453 10.00 -15.07 2.13
C ALA A 453 8.64 -14.68 1.54
N TYR A 454 8.63 -13.65 0.68
CA TYR A 454 7.51 -13.42 -0.22
C TYR A 454 7.41 -14.58 -1.22
N HIS A 455 6.21 -14.83 -1.74
CA HIS A 455 5.98 -15.84 -2.77
C HIS A 455 6.86 -15.63 -4.00
N GLY A 456 7.20 -16.71 -4.71
CA GLY A 456 8.09 -16.66 -5.88
C GLY A 456 7.66 -15.65 -6.96
N VAL A 457 6.36 -15.53 -7.20
CA VAL A 457 5.80 -14.61 -8.20
C VAL A 457 5.77 -13.14 -7.77
N HIS A 458 5.93 -12.85 -6.47
CA HIS A 458 5.68 -11.51 -5.94
C HIS A 458 6.50 -10.39 -6.62
N PRO A 459 7.79 -10.54 -6.99
CA PRO A 459 8.53 -9.51 -7.72
C PRO A 459 7.95 -9.20 -9.10
N PHE A 460 7.33 -10.18 -9.76
CA PHE A 460 6.62 -9.97 -11.03
C PHE A 460 5.42 -9.04 -10.83
N TYR A 461 4.59 -9.30 -9.82
CA TYR A 461 3.45 -8.46 -9.51
C TYR A 461 3.88 -7.04 -9.17
N MET A 462 4.96 -6.87 -8.42
CA MET A 462 5.50 -5.53 -8.13
C MET A 462 5.98 -4.82 -9.40
N TRP A 463 6.48 -5.54 -10.37
CA TRP A 463 6.84 -4.97 -11.66
C TRP A 463 5.60 -4.65 -12.51
N TYR A 464 4.58 -5.51 -12.49
CA TYR A 464 3.34 -5.26 -13.23
C TYR A 464 2.58 -4.05 -12.70
N TRP A 465 2.69 -3.72 -11.41
CA TRP A 465 2.18 -2.47 -10.86
C TRP A 465 2.74 -1.23 -11.56
N CYS A 466 3.93 -1.32 -12.15
CA CYS A 466 4.54 -0.27 -12.95
C CYS A 466 3.98 -0.18 -14.37
N ALA A 467 3.25 -1.20 -14.85
CA ALA A 467 2.93 -1.38 -16.27
C ALA A 467 2.15 -0.21 -16.89
N HIS A 468 1.17 0.36 -16.15
CA HIS A 468 0.45 1.54 -16.60
C HIS A 468 1.37 2.76 -16.75
N ALA A 469 2.19 3.04 -15.75
CA ALA A 469 3.14 4.15 -15.80
C ALA A 469 4.19 3.98 -16.90
N LEU A 470 4.73 2.77 -17.06
CA LEU A 470 5.71 2.46 -18.11
C LEU A 470 5.16 2.66 -19.53
N GLN A 471 3.87 2.37 -19.73
CA GLN A 471 3.19 2.60 -21.00
C GLN A 471 2.89 4.09 -21.24
N HIS A 472 2.59 4.83 -20.17
CA HIS A 472 2.16 6.23 -20.23
C HIS A 472 3.32 7.22 -20.38
N LEU A 473 4.46 6.92 -19.74
CA LEU A 473 5.60 7.84 -19.63
C LEU A 473 6.54 7.75 -20.83
N GLY A 474 7.07 8.89 -21.28
CA GLY A 474 8.17 8.97 -22.24
C GLY A 474 9.54 8.67 -21.65
N GLY A 475 9.67 8.68 -20.31
CA GLY A 475 10.91 8.33 -19.61
C GLY A 475 10.81 8.41 -18.10
N VAL A 476 11.71 7.67 -17.46
CA VAL A 476 11.91 7.69 -16.00
C VAL A 476 13.37 8.02 -15.69
N ILE A 477 13.60 9.02 -14.84
CA ILE A 477 14.94 9.46 -14.43
C ILE A 477 15.03 9.35 -12.91
N VAL A 478 16.11 8.74 -12.41
CA VAL A 478 16.32 8.57 -10.97
C VAL A 478 17.51 9.42 -10.52
N VAL A 479 17.25 10.38 -9.63
CA VAL A 479 18.26 11.31 -9.09
C VAL A 479 18.95 10.70 -7.87
N GLY A 480 20.26 10.62 -7.92
CA GLY A 480 21.11 10.13 -6.83
C GLY A 480 21.06 8.62 -6.61
N GLY A 481 20.47 7.87 -7.56
CA GLY A 481 20.40 6.41 -7.52
C GLY A 481 21.70 5.72 -7.93
N ASP A 482 21.91 4.48 -7.46
CA ASP A 482 22.97 3.61 -7.98
C ASP A 482 22.78 3.42 -9.48
N ALA A 483 23.76 3.88 -10.27
CA ALA A 483 23.63 3.92 -11.72
C ALA A 483 23.47 2.54 -12.37
N LYS A 484 24.02 1.48 -11.76
CA LYS A 484 23.88 0.11 -12.28
C LYS A 484 22.47 -0.43 -12.00
N ALA A 485 21.98 -0.22 -10.77
CA ALA A 485 20.64 -0.63 -10.38
C ALA A 485 19.59 0.11 -11.20
N VAL A 486 19.73 1.42 -11.37
CA VAL A 486 18.81 2.26 -12.15
C VAL A 486 18.74 1.80 -13.62
N ARG A 487 19.90 1.55 -14.24
CA ARG A 487 19.94 1.06 -15.63
C ARG A 487 19.37 -0.35 -15.78
N ARG A 488 19.51 -1.21 -14.77
CA ARG A 488 18.91 -2.56 -14.77
C ARG A 488 17.38 -2.49 -14.78
N LEU A 489 16.77 -1.47 -14.16
CA LEU A 489 15.34 -1.18 -14.25
C LEU A 489 14.91 -0.57 -15.60
N GLY A 490 15.84 -0.29 -16.51
CA GLY A 490 15.55 0.42 -17.76
C GLY A 490 15.43 1.94 -17.62
N PHE A 491 15.78 2.50 -16.47
CA PHE A 491 15.66 3.93 -16.17
C PHE A 491 16.99 4.68 -16.40
N LYS A 492 16.93 6.00 -16.45
CA LYS A 492 18.11 6.87 -16.64
C LYS A 492 18.60 7.40 -15.27
N PRO A 493 19.85 7.17 -14.89
CA PRO A 493 20.41 7.77 -13.67
C PRO A 493 20.84 9.22 -13.93
N ALA A 494 20.55 10.12 -12.97
CA ALA A 494 21.03 11.48 -12.91
C ALA A 494 21.70 11.75 -11.57
N SER A 495 22.71 12.64 -11.54
CA SER A 495 23.42 12.98 -10.30
C SER A 495 22.69 14.05 -9.50
N THR A 496 22.06 15.00 -10.17
CA THR A 496 21.34 16.14 -9.58
C THR A 496 19.96 16.32 -10.21
N LEU A 497 19.10 17.09 -9.56
CA LEU A 497 17.82 17.49 -10.14
C LEU A 497 18.02 18.30 -11.44
N THR A 498 19.04 19.17 -11.47
CA THR A 498 19.36 19.96 -12.66
C THR A 498 19.71 19.07 -13.85
N ASP A 499 20.59 18.07 -13.65
CA ASP A 499 20.93 17.10 -14.69
C ASP A 499 19.67 16.34 -15.17
N ALA A 500 18.79 15.95 -14.22
CA ALA A 500 17.56 15.23 -14.55
C ALA A 500 16.59 16.09 -15.36
N LEU A 501 16.46 17.38 -15.05
CA LEU A 501 15.63 18.32 -15.81
C LEU A 501 16.18 18.55 -17.22
N GLU A 502 17.51 18.66 -17.36
CA GLU A 502 18.15 18.76 -18.67
C GLU A 502 17.90 17.49 -19.52
N MET A 503 18.10 16.30 -18.91
CA MET A 503 17.81 15.02 -19.57
C MET A 503 16.32 14.86 -19.94
N ALA A 504 15.42 15.40 -19.13
CA ALA A 504 13.99 15.38 -19.40
C ALA A 504 13.63 16.30 -20.57
N SER A 505 14.32 17.42 -20.74
CA SER A 505 14.08 18.36 -21.84
C SER A 505 14.31 17.75 -23.24
N ASP A 506 15.14 16.72 -23.33
CA ASP A 506 15.33 15.94 -24.57
C ASP A 506 14.06 15.18 -24.97
N VAL A 507 13.16 14.90 -24.01
CA VAL A 507 11.93 14.15 -24.24
C VAL A 507 10.72 15.09 -24.39
N VAL A 508 10.62 16.10 -23.52
CA VAL A 508 9.40 16.93 -23.43
C VAL A 508 9.57 18.37 -23.95
N GLY A 509 10.78 18.75 -24.38
CA GLY A 509 11.09 20.10 -24.87
C GLY A 509 11.72 20.99 -23.80
N ARG A 510 12.13 22.23 -24.19
CA ARG A 510 12.98 23.10 -23.35
C ARG A 510 12.23 23.90 -22.29
N ASP A 511 10.95 24.14 -22.44
CA ASP A 511 10.11 24.89 -21.50
C ASP A 511 9.01 24.01 -20.89
N PRO A 512 9.35 22.90 -20.22
CA PRO A 512 8.35 21.97 -19.73
C PRO A 512 7.64 22.53 -18.48
N SER A 513 6.37 22.26 -18.37
CA SER A 513 5.64 22.43 -17.11
C SER A 513 6.08 21.35 -16.12
N ILE A 514 6.35 21.76 -14.86
CA ILE A 514 6.88 20.86 -13.82
C ILE A 514 5.95 20.84 -12.62
N THR A 515 5.63 19.66 -12.14
CA THR A 515 4.89 19.47 -10.88
C THR A 515 5.71 18.62 -9.93
N HIS A 516 5.80 19.03 -8.66
CA HIS A 516 6.33 18.22 -7.56
C HIS A 516 5.20 17.66 -6.72
N LEU A 517 5.17 16.35 -6.56
CA LEU A 517 4.26 15.67 -5.64
C LEU A 517 4.91 15.57 -4.26
N ARG A 518 4.43 16.38 -3.31
CA ARG A 518 4.94 16.43 -1.94
C ARG A 518 4.25 15.37 -1.08
N ALA A 519 4.61 14.10 -1.30
CA ALA A 519 4.12 12.94 -0.55
C ALA A 519 5.30 12.13 0.02
N PRO A 520 5.15 11.45 1.17
CA PRO A 520 4.08 11.56 2.16
C PRO A 520 4.09 12.88 2.94
N PRO A 521 3.00 13.27 3.66
CA PRO A 521 1.74 12.51 3.84
C PRO A 521 0.99 12.26 2.54
N LEU A 522 0.10 11.23 2.54
CA LEU A 522 -0.61 10.83 1.32
C LEU A 522 -1.64 11.85 0.87
N LEU A 523 -1.76 12.00 -0.43
CA LEU A 523 -2.78 12.79 -1.10
C LEU A 523 -3.23 12.09 -2.39
N ILE A 524 -4.38 12.46 -2.92
CA ILE A 524 -4.86 12.06 -4.24
C ILE A 524 -5.13 13.31 -5.04
N ALA A 525 -4.44 13.48 -6.16
CA ALA A 525 -4.66 14.61 -7.06
C ALA A 525 -5.94 14.40 -7.89
N ASP A 526 -6.91 15.29 -7.75
CA ASP A 526 -8.12 15.37 -8.59
C ASP A 526 -7.82 16.25 -9.80
N VAL A 527 -7.33 15.65 -10.88
CA VAL A 527 -6.81 16.36 -12.06
C VAL A 527 -7.95 16.69 -13.01
N ARG A 528 -8.21 17.99 -13.18
CA ARG A 528 -9.27 18.55 -14.03
C ARG A 528 -8.78 19.24 -15.28
#